data_569a7b9bd3b9649c3e8cd2e9584a8371
#
_entry.id   569a7b9bd3b9649c3e8cd2e9584a8371
#
_cell.length_a   1.000
_cell.length_b   1.000
_cell.length_c   1.000
_cell.angle_alpha   90.00
_cell.angle_beta   90.00
_cell.angle_gamma   90.00
#
_symmetry.space_group_name_H-M   'P 1'
#
loop_
_entity.id
_entity.type
_entity.pdbx_description
1 polymer ?
#
loop_
_entity_poly.entity_id
_entity_poly.type
_entity_poly.pdbx_seq_one_letter_code
_entity_poly.pdbx_strand_id
1 'polypeptide(L)'
;MTDHSHLAAVRDSYDTVATTYAVRVPRPSELDPLNRAMLAGFAELVRAGGNSRVADLGCGPGLVTAHLASLGLDAFGIDLSPSMVGIAREGHPGLRFAEGSMTALDVADDELGGILAWYSTHHTPPEELPRVFAEFHRTLAPGGHVLLGGYIGEDEHLSPAEAYGHPVSYRSYFLPLDRLAELLRGAGLVVAARLEQAASGRAKRPDVCIVARKPERP
;
A
#
# COMPACT_ATOMS: atom_id res chain seq x y z
N MET A 1 1.57 26.51 2.10
CA MET A 1 0.77 25.96 0.96
C MET A 1 0.78 24.45 1.17
N THR A 2 -0.32 23.88 1.67
CA THR A 2 -0.49 22.43 1.77
C THR A 2 -0.55 21.91 0.35
N ASP A 3 0.48 21.16 -0.01
CA ASP A 3 0.69 20.76 -1.39
C ASP A 3 -0.23 19.58 -1.78
N HIS A 4 -1.48 19.88 -2.12
CA HIS A 4 -2.39 18.92 -2.76
C HIS A 4 -1.99 18.64 -4.22
N SER A 5 -0.96 19.30 -4.75
CA SER A 5 -0.54 19.19 -6.15
C SER A 5 0.01 17.80 -6.48
N HIS A 6 0.74 17.16 -5.55
CA HIS A 6 1.27 15.82 -5.76
C HIS A 6 0.17 14.75 -5.81
N LEU A 7 -0.87 14.85 -4.95
CA LEU A 7 -2.00 13.91 -4.98
C LEU A 7 -2.77 14.00 -6.30
N ALA A 8 -2.98 15.23 -6.81
CA ALA A 8 -3.61 15.42 -8.12
C ALA A 8 -2.77 14.82 -9.23
N ALA A 9 -1.45 15.04 -9.25
CA ALA A 9 -0.55 14.47 -10.24
C ALA A 9 -0.54 12.93 -10.23
N VAL A 10 -0.56 12.32 -9.05
CA VAL A 10 -0.66 10.86 -8.88
C VAL A 10 -2.00 10.37 -9.41
N ARG A 11 -3.12 10.95 -8.96
CA ARG A 11 -4.47 10.58 -9.39
C ARG A 11 -4.61 10.67 -10.91
N ASP A 12 -4.30 11.82 -11.49
CA ASP A 12 -4.51 12.07 -12.93
C ASP A 12 -3.62 11.16 -13.79
N SER A 13 -2.40 10.85 -13.31
CA SER A 13 -1.51 9.88 -13.97
C SER A 13 -2.09 8.46 -13.92
N TYR A 14 -2.57 8.01 -12.75
CA TYR A 14 -3.16 6.67 -12.64
C TYR A 14 -4.51 6.55 -13.32
N ASP A 15 -5.31 7.60 -13.40
CA ASP A 15 -6.51 7.64 -14.24
C ASP A 15 -6.16 7.45 -15.72
N THR A 16 -5.09 8.09 -16.18
CA THR A 16 -4.61 8.00 -17.56
C THR A 16 -4.13 6.58 -17.92
N VAL A 17 -3.41 5.91 -17.02
CA VAL A 17 -2.81 4.59 -17.29
C VAL A 17 -3.70 3.42 -16.87
N ALA A 18 -4.83 3.64 -16.21
CA ALA A 18 -5.60 2.64 -15.47
C ALA A 18 -5.85 1.34 -16.26
N THR A 19 -6.39 1.45 -17.47
CA THR A 19 -6.71 0.28 -18.32
C THR A 19 -5.46 -0.52 -18.69
N THR A 20 -4.38 0.18 -19.08
CA THR A 20 -3.12 -0.48 -19.47
C THR A 20 -2.41 -1.08 -18.26
N TYR A 21 -2.45 -0.37 -17.12
CA TYR A 21 -1.89 -0.85 -15.85
C TYR A 21 -2.58 -2.13 -15.40
N ALA A 22 -3.93 -2.16 -15.39
CA ALA A 22 -4.71 -3.31 -14.92
C ALA A 22 -4.41 -4.60 -15.69
N VAL A 23 -4.03 -4.49 -16.97
CA VAL A 23 -3.61 -5.65 -17.79
C VAL A 23 -2.17 -6.07 -17.52
N ARG A 24 -1.29 -5.14 -17.13
CA ARG A 24 0.16 -5.38 -16.99
C ARG A 24 0.62 -5.67 -15.57
N VAL A 25 -0.13 -5.21 -14.56
CA VAL A 25 0.23 -5.44 -13.16
C VAL A 25 0.17 -6.94 -12.85
N PRO A 26 1.19 -7.49 -12.17
CA PRO A 26 1.23 -8.92 -11.88
C PRO A 26 0.08 -9.32 -10.95
N ARG A 27 -0.52 -10.44 -11.23
CA ARG A 27 -1.48 -11.07 -10.32
C ARG A 27 -0.75 -11.61 -9.09
N PRO A 28 -1.41 -11.75 -7.94
CA PRO A 28 -0.77 -12.30 -6.73
C PRO A 28 -0.09 -13.67 -6.95
N SER A 29 -0.64 -14.53 -7.82
CA SER A 29 -0.03 -15.81 -8.19
C SER A 29 1.27 -15.69 -9.01
N GLU A 30 1.50 -14.54 -9.62
CA GLU A 30 2.68 -14.23 -10.46
C GLU A 30 3.79 -13.50 -9.70
N LEU A 31 3.50 -13.09 -8.45
CA LEU A 31 4.50 -12.52 -7.55
C LEU A 31 5.56 -13.58 -7.21
N ASP A 32 6.75 -13.12 -6.85
CA ASP A 32 7.79 -14.04 -6.37
C ASP A 32 7.34 -14.77 -5.08
N PRO A 33 7.94 -15.93 -4.78
CA PRO A 33 7.52 -16.76 -3.65
C PRO A 33 7.59 -16.06 -2.29
N LEU A 34 8.57 -15.17 -2.07
CA LEU A 34 8.72 -14.47 -0.79
C LEU A 34 7.64 -13.41 -0.62
N ASN A 35 7.31 -12.66 -1.67
CA ASN A 35 6.21 -11.70 -1.65
C ASN A 35 4.85 -12.38 -1.40
N ARG A 36 4.61 -13.56 -2.02
CA ARG A 36 3.42 -14.37 -1.71
C ARG A 36 3.39 -14.83 -0.26
N ALA A 37 4.53 -15.28 0.28
CA ALA A 37 4.64 -15.70 1.67
C ALA A 37 4.40 -14.53 2.64
N MET A 38 4.86 -13.32 2.31
CA MET A 38 4.59 -12.12 3.12
C MET A 38 3.10 -11.75 3.16
N LEU A 39 2.40 -11.82 2.02
CA LEU A 39 0.94 -11.60 1.99
C LEU A 39 0.19 -12.67 2.79
N ALA A 40 0.58 -13.94 2.68
CA ALA A 40 -0.02 -15.04 3.44
C ALA A 40 0.26 -14.90 4.94
N GLY A 41 1.51 -14.60 5.33
CA GLY A 41 1.90 -14.37 6.72
C GLY A 41 1.17 -13.18 7.34
N PHE A 42 1.00 -12.09 6.59
CA PHE A 42 0.20 -10.95 7.02
C PHE A 42 -1.27 -11.36 7.29
N ALA A 43 -1.88 -12.13 6.38
CA ALA A 43 -3.24 -12.61 6.58
C ALA A 43 -3.36 -13.49 7.85
N GLU A 44 -2.38 -14.34 8.14
CA GLU A 44 -2.34 -15.14 9.38
C GLU A 44 -2.24 -14.26 10.62
N LEU A 45 -1.37 -13.24 10.62
CA LEU A 45 -1.21 -12.31 11.75
C LEU A 45 -2.51 -11.55 12.04
N VAL A 46 -3.17 -11.05 11.01
CA VAL A 46 -4.45 -10.33 11.15
C VAL A 46 -5.54 -11.24 11.70
N ARG A 47 -5.67 -12.47 11.18
CA ARG A 47 -6.67 -13.45 11.67
C ARG A 47 -6.41 -13.86 13.11
N ALA A 48 -5.14 -14.06 13.49
CA ALA A 48 -4.76 -14.38 14.86
C ALA A 48 -5.12 -13.26 15.85
N GLY A 49 -5.13 -12.00 15.40
CA GLY A 49 -5.57 -10.83 16.19
C GLY A 49 -7.08 -10.74 16.39
N GLY A 50 -7.89 -11.58 15.73
CA GLY A 50 -9.34 -11.65 15.91
C GLY A 50 -10.17 -10.58 15.20
N ASN A 51 -9.54 -9.56 14.59
CA ASN A 51 -10.20 -8.55 13.75
C ASN A 51 -9.72 -8.71 12.30
N SER A 52 -10.54 -9.33 11.46
CA SER A 52 -10.19 -9.65 10.06
C SER A 52 -10.38 -8.49 9.09
N ARG A 53 -10.82 -7.31 9.55
CA ARG A 53 -11.09 -6.15 8.68
C ARG A 53 -9.79 -5.51 8.21
N VAL A 54 -9.58 -5.44 6.89
CA VAL A 54 -8.33 -4.96 6.28
C VAL A 54 -8.60 -3.93 5.20
N ALA A 55 -7.90 -2.81 5.27
CA ALA A 55 -7.82 -1.82 4.19
C ALA A 55 -6.59 -2.07 3.31
N ASP A 56 -6.80 -2.23 2.00
CA ASP A 56 -5.76 -2.23 0.96
C ASP A 56 -5.66 -0.82 0.39
N LEU A 57 -4.59 -0.10 0.74
CA LEU A 57 -4.40 1.32 0.45
C LEU A 57 -3.54 1.53 -0.81
N GLY A 58 -4.09 2.21 -1.80
CA GLY A 58 -3.58 2.25 -3.16
C GLY A 58 -3.83 0.91 -3.86
N CYS A 59 -5.07 0.41 -3.74
CA CYS A 59 -5.45 -0.94 -4.18
C CYS A 59 -5.39 -1.14 -5.70
N GLY A 60 -5.31 -0.05 -6.49
CA GLY A 60 -5.34 -0.12 -7.94
C GLY A 60 -6.56 -0.89 -8.47
N PRO A 61 -6.37 -1.87 -9.39
CA PRO A 61 -7.47 -2.67 -9.95
C PRO A 61 -8.01 -3.75 -9.00
N GLY A 62 -7.63 -3.74 -7.71
CA GLY A 62 -8.20 -4.60 -6.67
C GLY A 62 -7.68 -6.04 -6.62
N LEU A 63 -6.64 -6.39 -7.38
CA LEU A 63 -6.15 -7.78 -7.46
C LEU A 63 -5.63 -8.30 -6.12
N VAL A 64 -4.91 -7.47 -5.36
CA VAL A 64 -4.37 -7.87 -4.05
C VAL A 64 -5.46 -7.83 -3.00
N THR A 65 -6.39 -6.87 -3.06
CA THR A 65 -7.59 -6.85 -2.22
C THR A 65 -8.37 -8.17 -2.34
N ALA A 66 -8.62 -8.62 -3.59
CA ALA A 66 -9.31 -9.89 -3.85
C ALA A 66 -8.52 -11.11 -3.33
N HIS A 67 -7.19 -11.06 -3.43
CA HIS A 67 -6.34 -12.10 -2.86
C HIS A 67 -6.45 -12.15 -1.33
N LEU A 68 -6.39 -11.00 -0.63
CA LEU A 68 -6.59 -10.94 0.83
C LEU A 68 -7.97 -11.50 1.25
N ALA A 69 -9.03 -11.16 0.49
CA ALA A 69 -10.35 -11.73 0.73
C ALA A 69 -10.36 -13.26 0.55
N SER A 70 -9.64 -13.80 -0.45
CA SER A 70 -9.49 -15.25 -0.64
C SER A 70 -8.73 -15.95 0.49
N LEU A 71 -7.92 -15.20 1.25
CA LEU A 71 -7.23 -15.66 2.45
C LEU A 71 -8.09 -15.55 3.72
N GLY A 72 -9.38 -15.22 3.60
CA GLY A 72 -10.34 -15.17 4.70
C GLY A 72 -10.39 -13.84 5.46
N LEU A 73 -9.91 -12.74 4.87
CA LEU A 73 -9.99 -11.40 5.45
C LEU A 73 -11.24 -10.64 4.93
N ASP A 74 -11.83 -9.78 5.77
CA ASP A 74 -12.82 -8.76 5.34
C ASP A 74 -12.06 -7.58 4.71
N ALA A 75 -11.55 -7.81 3.49
CA ALA A 75 -10.74 -6.85 2.78
C ALA A 75 -11.57 -5.88 1.96
N PHE A 76 -11.15 -4.60 1.94
CA PHE A 76 -11.67 -3.58 1.06
C PHE A 76 -10.54 -2.69 0.53
N GLY A 77 -10.73 -2.09 -0.64
CA GLY A 77 -9.71 -1.26 -1.28
C GLY A 77 -10.01 0.22 -1.22
N ILE A 78 -8.97 1.03 -1.08
CA ILE A 78 -9.02 2.49 -1.22
C ILE A 78 -7.95 2.91 -2.23
N ASP A 79 -8.33 3.74 -3.21
CA ASP A 79 -7.39 4.30 -4.20
C ASP A 79 -7.71 5.77 -4.49
N LEU A 80 -6.70 6.55 -4.88
CA LEU A 80 -6.87 7.95 -5.29
C LEU A 80 -7.54 8.07 -6.65
N SER A 81 -7.36 7.08 -7.54
CA SER A 81 -7.82 7.10 -8.92
C SER A 81 -9.24 6.56 -9.05
N PRO A 82 -10.23 7.40 -9.43
CA PRO A 82 -11.57 6.93 -9.79
C PRO A 82 -11.58 5.83 -10.84
N SER A 83 -10.68 5.91 -11.83
CA SER A 83 -10.56 4.91 -12.90
C SER A 83 -10.11 3.56 -12.35
N MET A 84 -9.14 3.53 -11.42
CA MET A 84 -8.73 2.30 -10.74
C MET A 84 -9.85 1.69 -9.91
N VAL A 85 -10.55 2.53 -9.13
CA VAL A 85 -11.71 2.10 -8.33
C VAL A 85 -12.83 1.55 -9.22
N GLY A 86 -13.07 2.15 -10.38
CA GLY A 86 -14.03 1.65 -11.38
C GLY A 86 -13.67 0.24 -11.85
N ILE A 87 -12.41 0.04 -12.27
CA ILE A 87 -11.91 -1.27 -12.71
C ILE A 87 -11.98 -2.30 -11.58
N ALA A 88 -11.62 -1.90 -10.35
CA ALA A 88 -11.67 -2.80 -9.20
C ALA A 88 -13.11 -3.27 -8.89
N ARG A 89 -14.09 -2.37 -8.93
CA ARG A 89 -15.51 -2.68 -8.75
C ARG A 89 -16.06 -3.62 -9.82
N GLU A 90 -15.70 -3.38 -11.09
CA GLU A 90 -16.08 -4.25 -12.20
C GLU A 90 -15.44 -5.63 -12.11
N GLY A 91 -14.15 -5.68 -11.77
CA GLY A 91 -13.40 -6.94 -11.67
C GLY A 91 -13.76 -7.79 -10.45
N HIS A 92 -14.22 -7.15 -9.36
CA HIS A 92 -14.47 -7.79 -8.07
C HIS A 92 -15.77 -7.30 -7.43
N PRO A 93 -16.96 -7.58 -8.04
CA PRO A 93 -18.24 -6.99 -7.62
C PRO A 93 -18.69 -7.42 -6.21
N GLY A 94 -18.08 -8.46 -5.63
CA GLY A 94 -18.33 -8.90 -4.25
C GLY A 94 -17.52 -8.15 -3.18
N LEU A 95 -16.60 -7.25 -3.57
CA LEU A 95 -15.75 -6.50 -2.66
C LEU A 95 -16.10 -5.02 -2.66
N ARG A 96 -15.67 -4.32 -1.61
CA ARG A 96 -15.88 -2.89 -1.45
C ARG A 96 -14.64 -2.12 -1.89
N PHE A 97 -14.84 -1.09 -2.70
CA PHE A 97 -13.79 -0.17 -3.13
C PHE A 97 -14.28 1.27 -3.03
N ALA A 98 -13.42 2.16 -2.53
CA ALA A 98 -13.71 3.57 -2.36
C ALA A 98 -12.57 4.43 -2.92
N GLU A 99 -12.94 5.62 -3.39
CA GLU A 99 -11.96 6.67 -3.67
C GLU A 99 -11.53 7.30 -2.35
N GLY A 100 -10.22 7.52 -2.18
CA GLY A 100 -9.70 8.10 -0.96
C GLY A 100 -8.19 8.27 -0.94
N SER A 101 -7.70 9.01 0.05
CA SER A 101 -6.28 9.28 0.27
C SER A 101 -5.79 8.62 1.55
N MET A 102 -4.56 8.06 1.51
CA MET A 102 -3.86 7.55 2.70
C MET A 102 -3.57 8.65 3.74
N THR A 103 -3.65 9.93 3.34
CA THR A 103 -3.39 11.07 4.24
C THR A 103 -4.60 11.48 5.05
N ALA A 104 -5.80 10.95 4.74
CA ALA A 104 -7.04 11.23 5.43
C ALA A 104 -8.04 10.10 5.11
N LEU A 105 -7.99 9.03 5.89
CA LEU A 105 -8.83 7.84 5.69
C LEU A 105 -10.23 8.06 6.28
N ASP A 106 -11.26 7.79 5.48
CA ASP A 106 -12.65 7.72 5.96
C ASP A 106 -12.90 6.37 6.65
N VAL A 107 -12.16 6.14 7.72
CA VAL A 107 -12.17 4.95 8.58
C VAL A 107 -12.08 5.42 10.02
N ALA A 108 -12.87 4.84 10.91
CA ALA A 108 -12.86 5.21 12.31
C ALA A 108 -11.55 4.83 13.02
N ASP A 109 -11.30 5.46 14.18
CA ASP A 109 -10.17 5.09 15.03
C ASP A 109 -10.32 3.65 15.50
N ASP A 110 -9.21 2.90 15.56
CA ASP A 110 -9.15 1.53 16.07
C ASP A 110 -10.07 0.51 15.33
N GLU A 111 -10.46 0.80 14.10
CA GLU A 111 -11.43 -0.02 13.34
C GLU A 111 -10.79 -1.22 12.65
N LEU A 112 -9.53 -1.11 12.20
CA LEU A 112 -8.89 -2.09 11.33
C LEU A 112 -8.05 -3.10 12.10
N GLY A 113 -8.17 -4.38 11.76
CA GLY A 113 -7.22 -5.41 12.18
C GLY A 113 -5.95 -5.41 11.34
N GLY A 114 -6.02 -4.88 10.12
CA GLY A 114 -4.87 -4.79 9.24
C GLY A 114 -4.93 -3.68 8.20
N ILE A 115 -3.75 -3.22 7.78
CA ILE A 115 -3.55 -2.32 6.65
C ILE A 115 -2.52 -2.95 5.72
N LEU A 116 -2.85 -3.04 4.45
CA LEU A 116 -1.89 -3.31 3.38
C LEU A 116 -1.60 -2.02 2.62
N ALA A 117 -0.32 -1.70 2.43
CA ALA A 117 0.15 -0.67 1.51
C ALA A 117 1.14 -1.31 0.55
N TRP A 118 0.63 -1.84 -0.57
CA TRP A 118 1.39 -2.68 -1.49
C TRP A 118 1.83 -1.90 -2.71
N TYR A 119 3.12 -1.53 -2.76
CA TYR A 119 3.72 -0.71 -3.83
C TYR A 119 2.96 0.62 -4.07
N SER A 120 2.44 1.24 -3.02
CA SER A 120 1.60 2.43 -3.10
C SER A 120 2.18 3.67 -2.39
N THR A 121 2.93 3.50 -1.30
CA THR A 121 3.47 4.62 -0.51
C THR A 121 4.61 5.38 -1.21
N HIS A 122 5.26 4.80 -2.20
CA HIS A 122 6.41 5.42 -2.88
C HIS A 122 6.03 6.66 -3.74
N HIS A 123 4.76 6.95 -3.94
CA HIS A 123 4.30 8.20 -4.55
C HIS A 123 4.09 9.33 -3.54
N THR A 124 4.21 9.03 -2.26
CA THR A 124 4.08 10.03 -1.19
C THR A 124 5.43 10.70 -0.95
N PRO A 125 5.52 12.04 -0.99
CA PRO A 125 6.72 12.76 -0.61
C PRO A 125 7.19 12.35 0.80
N PRO A 126 8.52 12.22 1.03
CA PRO A 126 9.05 11.78 2.32
C PRO A 126 8.55 12.58 3.53
N GLU A 127 8.34 13.89 3.34
CA GLU A 127 7.81 14.81 4.35
C GLU A 127 6.34 14.57 4.71
N GLU A 128 5.56 13.92 3.83
CA GLU A 128 4.15 13.59 4.06
C GLU A 128 3.96 12.16 4.63
N LEU A 129 4.97 11.28 4.56
CA LEU A 129 4.90 9.92 5.10
C LEU A 129 4.56 9.87 6.60
N PRO A 130 5.06 10.78 7.46
CA PRO A 130 4.66 10.81 8.87
C PRO A 130 3.14 10.94 9.04
N ARG A 131 2.47 11.74 8.20
CA ARG A 131 1.02 11.90 8.20
C ARG A 131 0.31 10.63 7.76
N VAL A 132 0.80 9.98 6.71
CA VAL A 132 0.26 8.69 6.24
C VAL A 132 0.36 7.64 7.34
N PHE A 133 1.53 7.50 7.98
CA PHE A 133 1.72 6.48 9.02
C PHE A 133 0.98 6.82 10.33
N ALA A 134 0.72 8.11 10.61
CA ALA A 134 -0.18 8.51 11.70
C ALA A 134 -1.63 8.07 11.42
N GLU A 135 -2.12 8.16 10.18
CA GLU A 135 -3.43 7.63 9.79
C GLU A 135 -3.47 6.11 9.89
N PHE A 136 -2.39 5.40 9.53
CA PHE A 136 -2.29 3.96 9.74
C PHE A 136 -2.41 3.62 11.23
N HIS A 137 -1.64 4.32 12.08
CA HIS A 137 -1.72 4.12 13.53
C HIS A 137 -3.11 4.46 14.09
N ARG A 138 -3.74 5.55 13.63
CA ARG A 138 -5.07 5.97 14.09
C ARG A 138 -6.12 4.90 13.81
N THR A 139 -6.16 4.40 12.58
CA THR A 139 -7.22 3.50 12.11
C THR A 139 -7.03 2.03 12.52
N LEU A 140 -5.78 1.61 12.79
CA LEU A 140 -5.52 0.28 13.32
C LEU A 140 -6.05 0.10 14.74
N ALA A 141 -6.71 -1.01 15.00
CA ALA A 141 -7.00 -1.47 16.35
C ALA A 141 -5.68 -1.80 17.12
N PRO A 142 -5.65 -1.70 18.45
CA PRO A 142 -4.54 -2.23 19.24
C PRO A 142 -4.24 -3.69 18.87
N GLY A 143 -2.97 -4.03 18.66
CA GLY A 143 -2.54 -5.34 18.15
C GLY A 143 -2.66 -5.49 16.61
N GLY A 144 -3.33 -4.57 15.91
CA GLY A 144 -3.47 -4.60 14.46
C GLY A 144 -2.15 -4.43 13.70
N HIS A 145 -2.08 -4.94 12.48
CA HIS A 145 -0.85 -5.07 11.70
C HIS A 145 -0.86 -4.22 10.43
N VAL A 146 0.31 -3.69 10.07
CA VAL A 146 0.60 -3.12 8.74
C VAL A 146 1.51 -4.06 7.99
N LEU A 147 1.22 -4.32 6.71
CA LEU A 147 2.21 -4.80 5.75
C LEU A 147 2.45 -3.69 4.73
N LEU A 148 3.67 -3.16 4.73
CA LEU A 148 4.15 -2.21 3.74
C LEU A 148 5.07 -2.95 2.78
N GLY A 149 4.73 -2.99 1.49
CA GLY A 149 5.57 -3.51 0.42
C GLY A 149 5.94 -2.41 -0.57
N GLY A 150 7.18 -2.42 -1.07
CA GLY A 150 7.60 -1.42 -2.04
C GLY A 150 9.07 -1.45 -2.38
N TYR A 151 9.46 -0.58 -3.31
CA TYR A 151 10.86 -0.40 -3.68
C TYR A 151 11.58 0.50 -2.70
N ILE A 152 12.87 0.22 -2.49
CA ILE A 152 13.77 1.03 -1.67
C ILE A 152 14.92 1.58 -2.52
N GLY A 153 15.64 2.56 -1.98
CA GLY A 153 16.81 3.21 -2.61
C GLY A 153 17.58 4.08 -1.62
N GLU A 154 18.46 4.93 -2.14
CA GLU A 154 19.40 5.76 -1.37
C GLU A 154 18.88 7.19 -1.15
N ASP A 155 17.57 7.36 -0.84
CA ASP A 155 16.91 8.67 -0.66
C ASP A 155 16.84 9.47 -1.98
N GLU A 156 16.32 8.85 -3.00
CA GLU A 156 16.24 9.39 -4.35
C GLU A 156 14.81 9.41 -4.87
N HIS A 157 14.57 10.13 -5.96
CA HIS A 157 13.27 10.11 -6.63
C HIS A 157 13.40 9.99 -8.14
N LEU A 158 12.33 9.52 -8.78
CA LEU A 158 12.14 9.50 -10.23
C LEU A 158 10.89 10.31 -10.60
N SER A 159 10.99 11.04 -11.70
CA SER A 159 9.86 11.76 -12.32
C SER A 159 9.78 11.33 -13.78
N PRO A 160 9.15 10.19 -14.08
CA PRO A 160 9.02 9.73 -15.46
C PRO A 160 8.07 10.66 -16.23
N ALA A 161 8.41 10.93 -17.51
CA ALA A 161 7.51 11.61 -18.41
C ALA A 161 6.44 10.67 -19.01
N GLU A 162 6.71 9.34 -18.98
CA GLU A 162 5.85 8.30 -19.53
C GLU A 162 5.90 7.04 -18.66
N ALA A 163 4.75 6.41 -18.49
CA ALA A 163 4.63 5.07 -17.91
C ALA A 163 3.49 4.30 -18.61
N TYR A 164 3.68 2.99 -18.80
CA TYR A 164 2.71 2.10 -19.46
C TYR A 164 2.29 2.54 -20.88
N GLY A 165 3.13 3.36 -21.56
CA GLY A 165 2.84 3.90 -22.89
C GLY A 165 1.97 5.16 -22.88
N HIS A 166 1.85 5.84 -21.75
CA HIS A 166 1.06 7.05 -21.57
C HIS A 166 1.86 8.14 -20.84
N PRO A 167 1.60 9.43 -21.09
CA PRO A 167 2.21 10.52 -20.35
C PRO A 167 1.76 10.49 -18.89
N VAL A 168 2.71 10.71 -17.95
CA VAL A 168 2.47 10.80 -16.51
C VAL A 168 3.22 11.97 -15.90
N SER A 169 2.79 12.40 -14.71
CA SER A 169 3.40 13.53 -14.00
C SER A 169 3.69 13.25 -12.52
N TYR A 170 3.49 12.00 -12.06
CA TYR A 170 3.81 11.63 -10.69
C TYR A 170 5.31 11.59 -10.41
N ARG A 171 5.66 11.62 -9.14
CA ARG A 171 6.99 11.27 -8.64
C ARG A 171 6.93 9.95 -7.87
N SER A 172 8.06 9.22 -7.90
CA SER A 172 8.28 8.04 -7.07
C SER A 172 9.51 8.28 -6.22
N TYR A 173 9.39 8.10 -4.91
CA TYR A 173 10.44 8.31 -3.92
C TYR A 173 10.92 6.96 -3.39
N PHE A 174 12.23 6.78 -3.29
CA PHE A 174 12.84 5.52 -2.86
C PHE A 174 13.74 5.81 -1.66
N LEU A 175 13.22 5.51 -0.48
CA LEU A 175 13.90 5.72 0.79
C LEU A 175 14.69 4.47 1.19
N PRO A 176 15.77 4.62 1.98
CA PRO A 176 16.42 3.50 2.64
C PRO A 176 15.44 2.76 3.56
N LEU A 177 15.60 1.44 3.66
CA LEU A 177 14.78 0.58 4.52
C LEU A 177 14.73 1.07 5.98
N ASP A 178 15.88 1.45 6.53
CA ASP A 178 15.95 1.91 7.93
C ASP A 178 15.16 3.21 8.14
N ARG A 179 15.18 4.13 7.17
CA ARG A 179 14.39 5.36 7.24
C ARG A 179 12.88 5.09 7.22
N LEU A 180 12.40 4.16 6.37
CA LEU A 180 11.00 3.74 6.39
C LEU A 180 10.61 3.14 7.75
N ALA A 181 11.49 2.29 8.31
CA ALA A 181 11.27 1.69 9.63
C ALA A 181 11.26 2.74 10.76
N GLU A 182 12.09 3.78 10.69
CA GLU A 182 12.10 4.90 11.63
C GLU A 182 10.83 5.74 11.54
N LEU A 183 10.34 6.02 10.34
CA LEU A 183 9.09 6.75 10.14
C LEU A 183 7.88 5.98 10.71
N LEU A 184 7.82 4.66 10.52
CA LEU A 184 6.79 3.81 11.13
C LEU A 184 6.86 3.85 12.67
N ARG A 185 8.07 3.76 13.26
CA ARG A 185 8.26 3.87 14.71
C ARG A 185 7.88 5.25 15.22
N GLY A 186 8.22 6.30 14.49
CA GLY A 186 7.84 7.69 14.82
C GLY A 186 6.33 7.90 14.86
N ALA A 187 5.56 7.12 14.11
CA ALA A 187 4.11 7.10 14.16
C ALA A 187 3.53 6.21 15.29
N GLY A 188 4.37 5.61 16.14
CA GLY A 188 3.94 4.74 17.25
C GLY A 188 3.76 3.26 16.86
N LEU A 189 4.17 2.85 15.67
CA LEU A 189 4.12 1.46 15.22
C LEU A 189 5.41 0.72 15.59
N VAL A 190 5.30 -0.55 16.00
CA VAL A 190 6.43 -1.42 16.30
C VAL A 190 6.75 -2.27 15.08
N VAL A 191 7.92 -2.09 14.50
CA VAL A 191 8.39 -2.93 13.38
C VAL A 191 8.71 -4.33 13.92
N ALA A 192 7.96 -5.32 13.46
CA ALA A 192 8.04 -6.72 13.90
C ALA A 192 8.93 -7.57 12.98
N ALA A 193 8.88 -7.33 11.66
CA ALA A 193 9.69 -8.07 10.69
C ALA A 193 10.04 -7.21 9.48
N ARG A 194 11.14 -7.54 8.83
CA ARG A 194 11.60 -6.92 7.57
C ARG A 194 12.12 -8.02 6.64
N LEU A 195 11.72 -7.95 5.38
CA LEU A 195 12.28 -8.73 4.31
C LEU A 195 12.82 -7.75 3.26
N GLU A 196 14.08 -7.86 2.94
CA GLU A 196 14.71 -7.12 1.84
C GLU A 196 15.10 -8.11 0.75
N GLN A 197 14.77 -7.78 -0.49
CA GLN A 197 15.13 -8.58 -1.66
C GLN A 197 15.99 -7.75 -2.59
N ALA A 198 17.12 -8.29 -3.00
CA ALA A 198 17.98 -7.66 -3.99
C ALA A 198 17.25 -7.50 -5.33
N ALA A 199 17.61 -6.46 -6.08
CA ALA A 199 17.12 -6.29 -7.43
C ALA A 199 17.34 -7.54 -8.27
N SER A 200 16.27 -8.09 -8.87
CA SER A 200 16.33 -9.32 -9.67
C SER A 200 15.28 -9.33 -10.77
N GLY A 201 15.62 -9.91 -11.91
CA GLY A 201 14.68 -10.13 -13.02
C GLY A 201 14.02 -8.85 -13.51
N ARG A 202 12.71 -8.69 -13.25
CA ARG A 202 11.93 -7.49 -13.63
C ARG A 202 12.13 -6.31 -12.68
N ALA A 203 12.50 -6.56 -11.43
CA ALA A 203 12.73 -5.53 -10.42
C ALA A 203 14.10 -4.90 -10.63
N LYS A 204 14.13 -3.67 -11.13
CA LYS A 204 15.38 -2.92 -11.35
C LYS A 204 15.96 -2.33 -10.05
N ARG A 205 15.23 -2.45 -8.94
CA ARG A 205 15.56 -1.93 -7.61
C ARG A 205 15.33 -3.02 -6.57
N PRO A 206 16.04 -2.95 -5.44
CA PRO A 206 15.68 -3.75 -4.27
C PRO A 206 14.25 -3.42 -3.86
N ASP A 207 13.53 -4.43 -3.38
CA ASP A 207 12.22 -4.27 -2.78
C ASP A 207 12.20 -4.76 -1.33
N VAL A 208 11.19 -4.34 -0.60
CA VAL A 208 11.06 -4.60 0.82
C VAL A 208 9.64 -4.95 1.19
N CYS A 209 9.50 -5.82 2.17
CA CYS A 209 8.27 -5.97 2.96
C CYS A 209 8.58 -5.65 4.41
N ILE A 210 7.84 -4.72 5.02
CA ILE A 210 7.90 -4.38 6.44
C ILE A 210 6.59 -4.77 7.08
N VAL A 211 6.65 -5.64 8.10
CA VAL A 211 5.52 -5.89 8.99
C VAL A 211 5.70 -5.01 10.23
N ALA A 212 4.71 -4.18 10.51
CA ALA A 212 4.64 -3.42 11.74
C ALA A 212 3.29 -3.63 12.43
N ARG A 213 3.20 -3.34 13.72
CA ARG A 213 1.95 -3.48 14.48
C ARG A 213 1.71 -2.28 15.39
N LYS A 214 0.46 -1.98 15.66
CA LYS A 214 0.07 -1.06 16.72
C LYS A 214 0.23 -1.79 18.07
N PRO A 215 0.91 -1.20 19.07
CA PRO A 215 0.99 -1.79 20.40
C PRO A 215 -0.38 -2.10 21.00
N GLU A 216 -0.46 -3.15 21.82
CA GLU A 216 -1.62 -3.38 22.67
C GLU A 216 -1.79 -2.21 23.65
N ARG A 217 -3.02 -1.96 24.08
CA ARG A 217 -3.24 -1.06 25.22
C ARG A 217 -2.75 -1.74 26.50
N PRO A 218 -2.04 -1.02 27.39
CA PRO A 218 -1.60 -1.57 28.66
C PRO A 218 -2.76 -1.99 29.55
#